data_c191ed262dece54112e18870a2fea280
#
_entry.id   c191ed262dece54112e18870a2fea280
#
_cell.length_a   1.000
_cell.length_b   1.000
_cell.length_c   1.000
_cell.angle_alpha   90.00
_cell.angle_beta   90.00
_cell.angle_gamma   90.00
#
_symmetry.space_group_name_H-M   'P 1'
#
loop_
_entity.id
_entity.type
_entity.pdbx_description
1 polymer ?
#
loop_
_entity_poly.entity_id
_entity_poly.type
_entity_poly.pdbx_seq_one_letter_code
_entity_poly.pdbx_strand_id
1 'polypeptide(L)'
;MTPLGQAIQDYLALRRRLGFKLRDAGLCLVKFAAFMEARDAPHITTALALEWIRQSPSVTPATWAQRLGYVRGFARHHAASDPQTEVPPAGLLPFRPRRARPYLYSDEDIAQLLRSALDLPPAGGLRPWTYHTLLGLLSVAGLRVGEAIRLMDADVDLQEGLLTIRGTKFGKSRLVPIHSSTLEVLQQ
;
A
#
# COMPACT_ATOMS: atom_id res chain seq x y z
N MET A 1 1.33 -11.46 26.98
CA MET A 1 1.96 -11.52 25.65
C MET A 1 2.89 -12.71 25.66
N THR A 2 2.73 -13.62 24.71
CA THR A 2 3.55 -14.85 24.60
C THR A 2 4.99 -14.51 24.23
N PRO A 3 5.97 -15.41 24.48
CA PRO A 3 7.35 -15.23 24.04
C PRO A 3 7.46 -14.97 22.54
N LEU A 4 6.67 -15.65 21.72
CA LEU A 4 6.63 -15.45 20.27
C LEU A 4 6.07 -14.07 19.90
N GLY A 5 5.02 -13.62 20.59
CA GLY A 5 4.45 -12.29 20.40
C GLY A 5 5.46 -11.18 20.71
N GLN A 6 6.24 -11.33 21.80
CA GLN A 6 7.30 -10.40 22.13
C GLN A 6 8.42 -10.40 21.08
N ALA A 7 8.88 -11.58 20.65
CA ALA A 7 9.90 -11.70 19.60
C ALA A 7 9.48 -11.03 18.28
N ILE A 8 8.20 -11.12 17.91
CA ILE A 8 7.65 -10.40 16.74
C ILE A 8 7.73 -8.89 16.94
N GLN A 9 7.36 -8.37 18.11
CA GLN A 9 7.45 -6.93 18.38
C GLN A 9 8.89 -6.43 18.32
N ASP A 10 9.83 -7.16 18.90
CA ASP A 10 11.25 -6.83 18.89
C ASP A 10 11.82 -6.83 17.47
N TYR A 11 11.46 -7.85 16.66
CA TYR A 11 11.81 -7.90 15.23
C TYR A 11 11.27 -6.69 14.46
N LEU A 12 9.99 -6.36 14.65
CA LEU A 12 9.37 -5.21 13.98
C LEU A 12 10.00 -3.89 14.41
N ALA A 13 10.32 -3.74 15.70
CA ALA A 13 11.00 -2.56 16.23
C ALA A 13 12.40 -2.41 15.63
N LEU A 14 13.18 -3.49 15.60
CA LEU A 14 14.50 -3.52 14.98
C LEU A 14 14.44 -3.11 13.50
N ARG A 15 13.55 -3.73 12.73
CA ARG A 15 13.41 -3.47 11.30
C ARG A 15 12.95 -2.04 11.01
N ARG A 16 12.07 -1.48 11.86
CA ARG A 16 11.60 -0.10 11.72
C ARG A 16 12.70 0.91 12.02
N ARG A 17 13.58 0.66 13.00
CA ARG A 17 14.77 1.48 13.27
C ARG A 17 15.73 1.50 12.07
N LEU A 18 15.77 0.41 11.29
CA LEU A 18 16.52 0.32 10.04
C LEU A 18 15.81 0.98 8.84
N GLY A 19 14.70 1.72 9.05
CA GLY A 19 13.97 2.45 8.02
C GLY A 19 12.87 1.68 7.28
N PHE A 20 12.61 0.40 7.62
CA PHE A 20 11.52 -0.37 7.01
C PHE A 20 10.18 -0.03 7.64
N LYS A 21 9.19 0.38 6.86
CA LYS A 21 7.85 0.73 7.39
C LYS A 21 7.08 -0.48 7.93
N LEU A 22 7.16 -1.62 7.30
CA LEU A 22 6.55 -2.93 7.66
C LEU A 22 5.10 -2.82 8.19
N ARG A 23 4.24 -2.00 7.57
CA ARG A 23 2.84 -1.83 8.00
C ARG A 23 2.06 -3.14 7.86
N ASP A 24 1.98 -3.66 6.64
CA ASP A 24 1.22 -4.87 6.35
C ASP A 24 1.87 -6.12 6.98
N ALA A 25 3.19 -6.21 6.92
CA ALA A 25 3.93 -7.29 7.58
C ALA A 25 3.71 -7.29 9.08
N GLY A 26 3.67 -6.11 9.73
CA GLY A 26 3.40 -5.99 11.16
C GLY A 26 2.02 -6.50 11.54
N LEU A 27 0.98 -6.03 10.84
CA LEU A 27 -0.40 -6.50 11.07
C LEU A 27 -0.53 -8.02 10.83
N CYS A 28 0.14 -8.52 9.81
CA CYS A 28 0.14 -9.91 9.43
C CYS A 28 0.80 -10.79 10.51
N LEU A 29 1.99 -10.42 10.98
CA LEU A 29 2.75 -11.17 11.99
C LEU A 29 2.07 -11.18 13.36
N VAL A 30 1.41 -10.08 13.77
CA VAL A 30 0.63 -10.05 15.00
C VAL A 30 -0.54 -11.04 14.94
N LYS A 31 -1.24 -11.13 13.80
CA LYS A 31 -2.30 -12.14 13.59
C LYS A 31 -1.74 -13.56 13.59
N PHE A 32 -0.56 -13.76 13.06
CA PHE A 32 0.12 -15.06 13.08
C PHE A 32 0.52 -15.46 14.52
N ALA A 33 1.03 -14.51 15.33
CA ALA A 33 1.31 -14.77 16.74
C ALA A 33 0.07 -15.23 17.51
N ALA A 34 -1.06 -14.55 17.33
CA ALA A 34 -2.32 -14.93 17.96
C ALA A 34 -2.81 -16.31 17.50
N PHE A 35 -2.60 -16.70 16.26
CA PHE A 35 -2.89 -18.03 15.75
C PHE A 35 -2.00 -19.10 16.43
N MET A 36 -0.70 -18.85 16.55
CA MET A 36 0.24 -19.77 17.21
C MET A 36 -0.11 -19.95 18.70
N GLU A 37 -0.47 -18.84 19.38
CA GLU A 37 -0.93 -18.86 20.77
C GLU A 37 -2.20 -19.69 20.95
N ALA A 38 -3.20 -19.50 20.08
CA ALA A 38 -4.44 -20.26 20.11
C ALA A 38 -4.24 -21.78 19.86
N ARG A 39 -3.09 -22.18 19.33
CA ARG A 39 -2.69 -23.59 19.08
C ARG A 39 -1.75 -24.13 20.13
N ASP A 40 -1.41 -23.34 21.15
CA ASP A 40 -0.37 -23.67 22.13
C ASP A 40 0.94 -24.17 21.49
N ALA A 41 1.27 -23.54 20.33
CA ALA A 41 2.41 -23.92 19.50
C ALA A 41 3.62 -23.04 19.84
N PRO A 42 4.65 -23.59 20.52
CA PRO A 42 5.80 -22.81 20.97
C PRO A 42 6.77 -22.45 19.84
N HIS A 43 6.82 -23.25 18.78
CA HIS A 43 7.76 -23.10 17.66
C HIS A 43 7.04 -22.96 16.33
N ILE A 44 7.61 -22.18 15.43
CA ILE A 44 7.09 -22.02 14.07
C ILE A 44 7.43 -23.27 13.27
N THR A 45 6.41 -23.91 12.67
CA THR A 45 6.61 -24.95 11.67
C THR A 45 6.05 -24.52 10.31
N THR A 46 6.57 -25.08 9.25
CA THR A 46 6.06 -24.86 7.90
C THR A 46 4.60 -25.29 7.77
N ALA A 47 4.21 -26.37 8.46
CA ALA A 47 2.83 -26.85 8.49
C ALA A 47 1.89 -25.83 9.12
N LEU A 48 2.22 -25.28 10.30
CA LEU A 48 1.44 -24.27 10.99
C LEU A 48 1.34 -22.95 10.18
N ALA A 49 2.45 -22.55 9.55
CA ALA A 49 2.43 -21.39 8.67
C ALA A 49 1.47 -21.58 7.48
N LEU A 50 1.44 -22.74 6.85
CA LEU A 50 0.52 -23.10 5.77
C LEU A 50 -0.92 -23.18 6.26
N GLU A 51 -1.16 -23.75 7.41
CA GLU A 51 -2.49 -23.84 8.01
C GLU A 51 -3.05 -22.43 8.26
N TRP A 52 -2.25 -21.56 8.87
CA TRP A 52 -2.67 -20.19 9.17
C TRP A 52 -3.07 -19.40 7.92
N ILE A 53 -2.28 -19.47 6.85
CA ILE A 53 -2.60 -18.72 5.62
C ILE A 53 -3.90 -19.20 4.95
N ARG A 54 -4.24 -20.50 5.12
CA ARG A 54 -5.46 -21.12 4.57
C ARG A 54 -6.72 -20.81 5.35
N GLN A 55 -6.63 -20.27 6.58
CA GLN A 55 -7.80 -19.86 7.36
C GLN A 55 -8.65 -18.77 6.69
N SER A 56 -8.11 -18.09 5.70
CA SER A 56 -8.81 -17.06 4.92
C SER A 56 -9.05 -17.53 3.49
N PRO A 57 -10.09 -18.33 3.20
CA PRO A 57 -10.32 -18.88 1.86
C PRO A 57 -10.68 -17.83 0.82
N SER A 58 -11.20 -16.67 1.26
CA SER A 58 -11.62 -15.57 0.38
C SER A 58 -10.47 -14.72 -0.18
N VAL A 59 -9.22 -14.99 0.22
CA VAL A 59 -8.06 -14.22 -0.26
C VAL A 59 -7.40 -14.89 -1.46
N THR A 60 -6.76 -14.08 -2.30
CA THR A 60 -6.10 -14.57 -3.52
C THR A 60 -4.84 -15.39 -3.19
N PRO A 61 -4.40 -16.30 -4.09
CA PRO A 61 -3.13 -17.02 -3.95
C PRO A 61 -1.93 -16.09 -3.78
N ALA A 62 -1.97 -14.90 -4.39
CA ALA A 62 -0.97 -13.85 -4.21
C ALA A 62 -0.86 -13.42 -2.75
N THR A 63 -2.00 -13.22 -2.10
CA THR A 63 -2.06 -12.82 -0.68
C THR A 63 -1.53 -13.92 0.23
N TRP A 64 -1.81 -15.19 -0.06
CA TRP A 64 -1.22 -16.31 0.67
C TRP A 64 0.30 -16.34 0.55
N ALA A 65 0.81 -16.21 -0.67
CA ALA A 65 2.26 -16.19 -0.92
C ALA A 65 2.94 -15.01 -0.22
N GLN A 66 2.29 -13.84 -0.21
CA GLN A 66 2.78 -12.65 0.49
C GLN A 66 2.80 -12.85 2.02
N ARG A 67 1.71 -13.36 2.60
CA ARG A 67 1.62 -13.66 4.04
C ARG A 67 2.69 -14.68 4.47
N LEU A 68 2.86 -15.77 3.70
CA LEU A 68 3.91 -16.74 3.94
C LEU A 68 5.30 -16.12 3.84
N GLY A 69 5.49 -15.16 2.92
CA GLY A 69 6.71 -14.37 2.79
C GLY A 69 7.04 -13.58 4.05
N TYR A 70 6.04 -12.99 4.70
CA TYR A 70 6.22 -12.27 5.97
C TYR A 70 6.61 -13.22 7.12
N VAL A 71 5.91 -14.35 7.24
CA VAL A 71 6.24 -15.39 8.25
C VAL A 71 7.66 -15.92 8.01
N ARG A 72 8.02 -16.23 6.77
CA ARG A 72 9.38 -16.67 6.40
C ARG A 72 10.45 -15.64 6.79
N GLY A 73 10.19 -14.36 6.54
CA GLY A 73 11.10 -13.28 6.88
C GLY A 73 11.36 -13.17 8.37
N PHE A 74 10.31 -13.31 9.18
CA PHE A 74 10.41 -13.36 10.63
C PHE A 74 11.05 -14.67 11.12
N ALA A 75 10.61 -15.83 10.63
CA ALA A 75 11.13 -17.13 11.02
C ALA A 75 12.66 -17.25 10.81
N ARG A 76 13.17 -16.68 9.69
CA ARG A 76 14.62 -16.63 9.43
C ARG A 76 15.38 -15.82 10.49
N HIS A 77 14.79 -14.77 11.00
CA HIS A 77 15.37 -13.99 12.10
C HIS A 77 15.25 -14.74 13.43
N HIS A 78 14.09 -15.31 13.70
CA HIS A 78 13.76 -15.97 14.96
C HIS A 78 14.52 -17.30 15.17
N ALA A 79 14.84 -18.01 14.10
CA ALA A 79 15.60 -19.25 14.14
C ALA A 79 17.01 -19.10 14.76
N ALA A 80 17.53 -17.89 14.84
CA ALA A 80 18.79 -17.62 15.56
C ALA A 80 18.64 -17.75 17.09
N SER A 81 17.45 -17.51 17.64
CA SER A 81 17.12 -17.60 19.07
C SER A 81 16.31 -18.83 19.42
N ASP A 82 15.61 -19.42 18.46
CA ASP A 82 14.81 -20.64 18.60
C ASP A 82 15.18 -21.64 17.49
N PRO A 83 16.13 -22.56 17.74
CA PRO A 83 16.57 -23.56 16.76
C PRO A 83 15.47 -24.54 16.30
N GLN A 84 14.33 -24.63 17.01
CA GLN A 84 13.20 -25.47 16.62
C GLN A 84 12.28 -24.76 15.61
N THR A 85 12.47 -23.47 15.38
CA THR A 85 11.74 -22.72 14.36
C THR A 85 12.14 -23.18 12.97
N GLU A 86 11.18 -23.66 12.19
CA GLU A 86 11.34 -23.94 10.77
C GLU A 86 11.19 -22.65 9.96
N VAL A 87 12.04 -22.50 8.95
CA VAL A 87 11.93 -21.42 7.94
C VAL A 87 11.19 -21.95 6.71
N PRO A 88 9.92 -21.55 6.47
CA PRO A 88 9.16 -22.05 5.32
C PRO A 88 9.92 -21.83 4.00
N PRO A 89 10.06 -22.86 3.13
CA PRO A 89 10.82 -22.74 1.88
C PRO A 89 10.31 -21.64 0.95
N ALA A 90 11.22 -21.07 0.16
CA ALA A 90 10.81 -20.19 -0.93
C ALA A 90 10.10 -21.00 -2.02
N GLY A 91 9.12 -20.38 -2.69
CA GLY A 91 8.41 -21.04 -3.80
C GLY A 91 7.42 -22.13 -3.39
N LEU A 92 7.17 -22.34 -2.09
CA LEU A 92 6.24 -23.36 -1.59
C LEU A 92 4.81 -23.16 -2.10
N LEU A 93 4.41 -21.92 -2.32
CA LEU A 93 3.13 -21.58 -2.96
C LEU A 93 3.40 -21.10 -4.38
N PRO A 94 2.83 -21.78 -5.41
CA PRO A 94 3.00 -21.37 -6.79
C PRO A 94 2.22 -20.08 -7.03
N PHE A 95 2.91 -18.97 -7.00
CA PHE A 95 2.37 -17.68 -7.39
C PHE A 95 3.32 -17.04 -8.41
N ARG A 96 2.83 -16.89 -9.64
CA ARG A 96 3.48 -16.06 -10.65
C ARG A 96 2.69 -14.75 -10.75
N PRO A 97 3.28 -13.60 -10.40
CA PRO A 97 2.60 -12.33 -10.56
C PRO A 97 2.31 -12.09 -12.04
N ARG A 98 1.03 -12.07 -12.41
CA ARG A 98 0.60 -11.62 -13.74
C ARG A 98 0.30 -10.13 -13.64
N ARG A 99 1.10 -9.33 -14.31
CA ARG A 99 0.80 -7.91 -14.46
C ARG A 99 -0.36 -7.78 -15.45
N ALA A 100 -1.50 -7.30 -14.98
CA ALA A 100 -2.60 -6.95 -15.88
C ALA A 100 -2.12 -5.85 -16.84
N ARG A 101 -2.58 -5.91 -18.10
CA ARG A 101 -2.36 -4.78 -19.01
C ARG A 101 -3.07 -3.56 -18.44
N PRO A 102 -2.41 -2.41 -18.32
CA PRO A 102 -3.08 -1.19 -17.90
C PRO A 102 -4.13 -0.81 -18.95
N TYR A 103 -5.28 -0.33 -18.50
CA TYR A 103 -6.21 0.34 -19.38
C TYR A 103 -5.62 1.73 -19.73
N LEU A 104 -5.55 2.03 -20.99
CA LEU A 104 -5.11 3.34 -21.48
C LEU A 104 -6.36 4.14 -21.83
N TYR A 105 -6.62 5.17 -21.05
CA TYR A 105 -7.74 6.07 -21.27
C TYR A 105 -7.49 6.91 -22.53
N SER A 106 -8.48 6.98 -23.41
CA SER A 106 -8.50 7.95 -24.52
C SER A 106 -8.86 9.35 -24.00
N ASP A 107 -8.66 10.35 -24.83
CA ASP A 107 -9.07 11.72 -24.50
C ASP A 107 -10.61 11.81 -24.28
N GLU A 108 -11.38 11.02 -25.05
CA GLU A 108 -12.83 10.90 -24.91
C GLU A 108 -13.21 10.26 -23.57
N ASP A 109 -12.52 9.20 -23.14
CA ASP A 109 -12.73 8.57 -21.84
C ASP A 109 -12.47 9.56 -20.69
N ILE A 110 -11.38 10.33 -20.79
CA ILE A 110 -11.02 11.34 -19.80
C ILE A 110 -12.09 12.43 -19.75
N ALA A 111 -12.50 12.96 -20.91
CA ALA A 111 -13.55 13.97 -21.00
C ALA A 111 -14.89 13.47 -20.41
N GLN A 112 -15.24 12.21 -20.65
CA GLN A 112 -16.45 11.60 -20.08
C GLN A 112 -16.34 11.45 -18.56
N LEU A 113 -15.19 11.02 -18.05
CA LEU A 113 -14.94 10.92 -16.60
C LEU A 113 -15.06 12.27 -15.91
N LEU A 114 -14.51 13.33 -16.51
CA LEU A 114 -14.60 14.69 -15.98
C LEU A 114 -16.05 15.19 -15.94
N ARG A 115 -16.83 14.97 -17.02
CA ARG A 115 -18.25 15.31 -17.04
C ARG A 115 -19.03 14.55 -15.97
N SER A 116 -18.84 13.22 -15.90
CA SER A 116 -19.52 12.38 -14.90
C SER A 116 -19.16 12.75 -13.45
N ALA A 117 -17.98 13.29 -13.22
CA ALA A 117 -17.59 13.79 -11.90
C ALA A 117 -18.46 14.96 -11.44
N LEU A 118 -18.86 15.85 -12.37
CA LEU A 118 -19.72 17.00 -12.07
C LEU A 118 -21.17 16.60 -11.77
N ASP A 119 -21.61 15.43 -12.21
CA ASP A 119 -22.94 14.88 -11.95
C ASP A 119 -23.04 14.17 -10.57
N LEU A 120 -21.98 14.09 -9.79
CA LEU A 120 -21.96 13.43 -8.48
C LEU A 120 -22.85 14.20 -7.47
N PRO A 121 -23.67 13.49 -6.67
CA PRO A 121 -24.46 14.12 -5.62
C PRO A 121 -23.60 14.51 -4.40
N PRO A 122 -23.98 15.57 -3.63
CA PRO A 122 -25.09 16.49 -3.91
C PRO A 122 -24.76 17.50 -5.00
N ALA A 123 -25.74 17.84 -5.83
CA ALA A 123 -25.58 18.87 -6.86
C ALA A 123 -25.18 20.21 -6.21
N GLY A 124 -24.19 20.90 -6.79
CA GLY A 124 -23.67 22.17 -6.27
C GLY A 124 -22.78 22.04 -5.03
N GLY A 125 -22.51 20.83 -4.55
CA GLY A 125 -21.60 20.59 -3.42
C GLY A 125 -20.12 20.57 -3.84
N LEU A 126 -19.22 20.49 -2.86
CA LEU A 126 -17.78 20.37 -3.10
C LEU A 126 -17.38 19.07 -3.77
N ARG A 127 -18.15 17.98 -3.57
CA ARG A 127 -17.82 16.65 -4.06
C ARG A 127 -17.65 16.58 -5.58
N PRO A 128 -18.59 17.08 -6.42
CA PRO A 128 -18.41 17.12 -7.87
C PRO A 128 -17.11 17.77 -8.27
N TRP A 129 -16.85 18.96 -7.78
CA TRP A 129 -15.65 19.74 -8.09
C TRP A 129 -14.37 19.08 -7.61
N THR A 130 -14.37 18.50 -6.42
CA THR A 130 -13.22 17.75 -5.88
C THR A 130 -12.83 16.59 -6.80
N TYR A 131 -13.81 15.79 -7.26
CA TYR A 131 -13.53 14.68 -8.16
C TYR A 131 -13.14 15.14 -9.56
N HIS A 132 -13.80 16.18 -10.08
CA HIS A 132 -13.45 16.78 -11.38
C HIS A 132 -11.99 17.28 -11.39
N THR A 133 -11.63 18.09 -10.40
CA THR A 133 -10.28 18.65 -10.27
C THR A 133 -9.23 17.55 -10.03
N LEU A 134 -9.54 16.57 -9.16
CA LEU A 134 -8.64 15.46 -8.89
C LEU A 134 -8.37 14.63 -10.15
N LEU A 135 -9.41 14.24 -10.88
CA LEU A 135 -9.27 13.44 -12.11
C LEU A 135 -8.57 14.22 -13.20
N GLY A 136 -8.91 15.50 -13.37
CA GLY A 136 -8.22 16.39 -14.30
C GLY A 136 -6.73 16.51 -13.99
N LEU A 137 -6.39 16.76 -12.73
CA LEU A 137 -4.99 16.88 -12.31
C LEU A 137 -4.21 15.57 -12.50
N LEU A 138 -4.83 14.42 -12.22
CA LEU A 138 -4.20 13.10 -12.44
C LEU A 138 -3.94 12.86 -13.94
N SER A 139 -4.83 13.30 -14.83
CA SER A 139 -4.69 13.08 -16.27
C SER A 139 -3.58 13.91 -16.90
N VAL A 140 -3.37 15.16 -16.42
CA VAL A 140 -2.42 16.09 -17.05
C VAL A 140 -1.06 16.17 -16.35
N ALA A 141 -1.00 15.96 -15.02
CA ALA A 141 0.22 16.15 -14.23
C ALA A 141 0.98 14.86 -13.92
N GLY A 142 0.45 13.69 -14.28
CA GLY A 142 1.10 12.41 -14.03
C GLY A 142 1.34 12.12 -12.54
N LEU A 143 0.52 12.65 -11.66
CA LEU A 143 0.60 12.42 -10.23
C LEU A 143 0.10 11.03 -9.87
N ARG A 144 0.66 10.45 -8.80
CA ARG A 144 0.01 9.28 -8.17
C ARG A 144 -1.21 9.75 -7.38
N VAL A 145 -2.27 8.93 -7.36
CA VAL A 145 -3.50 9.24 -6.60
C VAL A 145 -3.19 9.69 -5.16
N GLY A 146 -2.30 8.97 -4.45
CA GLY A 146 -1.91 9.35 -3.10
C GLY A 146 -1.05 10.62 -2.99
N GLU A 147 -0.44 11.09 -4.06
CA GLU A 147 0.25 12.37 -4.12
C GLU A 147 -0.77 13.50 -4.28
N ALA A 148 -1.70 13.35 -5.22
CA ALA A 148 -2.76 14.32 -5.45
C ALA A 148 -3.67 14.52 -4.21
N ILE A 149 -4.07 13.44 -3.54
CA ILE A 149 -4.92 13.52 -2.32
C ILE A 149 -4.21 14.23 -1.15
N ARG A 150 -2.87 14.20 -1.11
CA ARG A 150 -2.08 14.85 -0.04
C ARG A 150 -1.60 16.24 -0.39
N LEU A 151 -1.95 16.75 -1.55
CA LEU A 151 -1.61 18.10 -1.95
C LEU A 151 -2.28 19.08 -0.98
N MET A 152 -1.53 20.05 -0.52
CA MET A 152 -2.01 21.16 0.31
C MET A 152 -1.95 22.47 -0.49
N ASP A 153 -2.70 23.47 -0.08
CA ASP A 153 -2.68 24.79 -0.74
C ASP A 153 -1.26 25.38 -0.82
N ALA A 154 -0.45 25.19 0.24
CA ALA A 154 0.95 25.60 0.27
C ALA A 154 1.87 24.85 -0.69
N ASP A 155 1.39 23.76 -1.32
CA ASP A 155 2.11 23.02 -2.34
C ASP A 155 1.75 23.46 -3.78
N VAL A 156 0.79 24.37 -3.93
CA VAL A 156 0.29 24.86 -5.22
C VAL A 156 0.71 26.30 -5.41
N ASP A 157 1.67 26.54 -6.29
CA ASP A 157 2.06 27.87 -6.69
C ASP A 157 1.33 28.25 -7.97
N LEU A 158 0.26 29.03 -7.80
CA LEU A 158 -0.58 29.51 -8.92
C LEU A 158 0.08 30.63 -9.73
N GLN A 159 1.13 31.28 -9.21
CA GLN A 159 1.85 32.34 -9.92
C GLN A 159 2.87 31.73 -10.87
N GLU A 160 3.68 30.82 -10.35
CA GLU A 160 4.73 30.15 -11.13
C GLU A 160 4.20 28.91 -11.90
N GLY A 161 2.98 28.47 -11.64
CA GLY A 161 2.41 27.27 -12.27
C GLY A 161 3.10 25.98 -11.86
N LEU A 162 3.41 25.86 -10.58
CA LEU A 162 4.18 24.75 -10.05
C LEU A 162 3.44 24.02 -8.92
N LEU A 163 3.53 22.69 -8.92
CA LEU A 163 3.11 21.84 -7.81
C LEU A 163 4.35 21.28 -7.10
N THR A 164 4.40 21.42 -5.78
CA THR A 164 5.44 20.81 -4.93
C THR A 164 4.96 19.46 -4.42
N ILE A 165 5.44 18.36 -4.99
CA ILE A 165 5.06 17.01 -4.56
C ILE A 165 6.06 16.51 -3.53
N ARG A 166 5.61 16.40 -2.26
CA ARG A 166 6.46 16.05 -1.11
C ARG A 166 6.33 14.58 -0.72
N GLY A 167 7.42 14.00 -0.19
CA GLY A 167 7.40 12.69 0.47
C GLY A 167 6.91 11.54 -0.41
N THR A 168 7.28 11.53 -1.69
CA THR A 168 6.93 10.48 -2.65
C THR A 168 7.58 9.14 -2.32
N LYS A 169 7.47 8.16 -3.20
CA LYS A 169 8.14 6.86 -3.05
C LYS A 169 9.65 7.09 -2.80
N PHE A 170 10.17 6.51 -1.72
CA PHE A 170 11.55 6.69 -1.21
C PHE A 170 11.86 8.07 -0.59
N GLY A 171 10.85 8.81 -0.13
CA GLY A 171 11.03 10.10 0.54
C GLY A 171 11.47 11.26 -0.35
N LYS A 172 11.43 11.09 -1.69
CA LYS A 172 11.82 12.13 -2.64
C LYS A 172 10.71 13.17 -2.77
N SER A 173 11.12 14.41 -3.08
CA SER A 173 10.21 15.49 -3.47
C SER A 173 10.54 15.95 -4.89
N ARG A 174 9.56 16.50 -5.61
CA ARG A 174 9.75 17.04 -6.94
C ARG A 174 8.81 18.21 -7.21
N LEU A 175 9.20 19.09 -8.10
CA LEU A 175 8.34 20.10 -8.70
C LEU A 175 7.70 19.53 -9.97
N VAL A 176 6.44 19.84 -10.18
CA VAL A 176 5.68 19.46 -11.37
C VAL A 176 5.09 20.73 -11.97
N PRO A 177 5.53 21.16 -13.16
CA PRO A 177 4.94 22.29 -13.86
C PRO A 177 3.54 21.91 -14.35
N ILE A 178 2.61 22.86 -14.27
CA ILE A 178 1.25 22.72 -14.80
C ILE A 178 1.00 23.74 -15.90
N HIS A 179 0.24 23.33 -16.91
CA HIS A 179 -0.09 24.18 -18.04
C HIS A 179 -1.06 25.30 -17.64
N SER A 180 -1.05 26.43 -18.36
CA SER A 180 -1.92 27.59 -18.10
C SER A 180 -3.41 27.21 -18.00
N SER A 181 -3.90 26.33 -18.88
CA SER A 181 -5.29 25.86 -18.84
C SER A 181 -5.64 25.11 -17.56
N THR A 182 -4.67 24.42 -16.95
CA THR A 182 -4.86 23.76 -15.64
C THR A 182 -4.87 24.77 -14.51
N LEU A 183 -4.04 25.82 -14.62
CA LEU A 183 -4.04 26.95 -13.67
C LEU A 183 -5.39 27.64 -13.62
N GLU A 184 -5.98 27.95 -14.78
CA GLU A 184 -7.30 28.55 -14.87
C GLU A 184 -8.38 27.76 -14.14
N VAL A 185 -8.34 26.43 -14.25
CA VAL A 185 -9.28 25.56 -13.53
C VAL A 185 -9.02 25.52 -12.02
N LEU A 186 -7.76 25.64 -11.59
CA LEU A 186 -7.40 25.62 -10.16
C LEU A 186 -7.67 26.98 -9.46
N GLN A 187 -7.84 28.06 -10.23
CA GLN A 187 -8.17 29.40 -9.73
C GLN A 187 -9.67 29.64 -9.54
N GLN A 188 -10.53 28.77 -10.07
CA GLN A 188 -12.00 28.83 -9.95
C GLN A 188 -12.48 28.19 -8.64
#